data_21e540c8796a65c88e0f8fd54923c2c4
#
_entry.id   21e540c8796a65c88e0f8fd54923c2c4
#
_cell.length_a   1.000
_cell.length_b   1.000
_cell.length_c   1.000
_cell.angle_alpha   90.00
_cell.angle_beta   90.00
_cell.angle_gamma   90.00
#
_symmetry.space_group_name_H-M   'P 1'
#
loop_
_entity.id
_entity.type
_entity.pdbx_description
1 polymer ?
#
loop_
_entity_poly.entity_id
_entity_poly.type
_entity_poly.pdbx_seq_one_letter_code
_entity_poly.pdbx_strand_id
1 'polypeptide(L)'
;ERNVNVRFTDRKGQKQMNSNSSVELTKIAKSMELKNLTPDVDISSIVVTTPDINRPALQLTGYFEHFASERVQIVGYVEFTYLEHMTRNQRVHAYEQFCAHKVPCIIFTSKTDPDEDILRIATENGIPVFTTEKNTSPFMAEIIRWLNVKMAPMISIHGVLVDVFGEGVLIMGESGIGKSEAALELIKRGHRLVTDDAVEIRKVSDETLVGSAPGVTKYFIELRGIGIIDVKTLFGVESVKDTQSVDLVIKLEEWDRDKEYDRLGLHEEYTEYLGNKIVCHSLPIRPGRNLAVIVE
;
A
#
# COMPACT_ATOMS: atom_id res chain seq x y z
N GLU A 1 -22.74 -4.75 2.63
CA GLU A 1 -22.11 -5.91 3.26
C GLU A 1 -21.85 -6.99 2.23
N ARG A 2 -20.69 -7.04 1.64
CA ARG A 2 -20.09 -8.23 1.03
C ARG A 2 -18.58 -8.14 1.19
N ASN A 3 -18.10 -8.56 2.38
CA ASN A 3 -16.71 -8.99 2.55
C ASN A 3 -16.50 -10.22 1.68
N VAL A 4 -15.83 -10.08 0.55
CA VAL A 4 -15.35 -11.22 -0.21
C VAL A 4 -14.07 -11.71 0.47
N ASN A 5 -14.24 -12.54 1.50
CA ASN A 5 -13.17 -13.35 2.07
C ASN A 5 -12.89 -14.49 1.09
N VAL A 6 -11.95 -14.31 0.18
CA VAL A 6 -11.40 -15.42 -0.61
C VAL A 6 -10.34 -16.11 0.27
N ARG A 7 -10.74 -17.18 0.95
CA ARG A 7 -9.82 -18.08 1.64
C ARG A 7 -9.19 -19.01 0.60
N PHE A 8 -7.95 -18.75 0.24
CA PHE A 8 -7.09 -19.78 -0.33
C PHE A 8 -6.29 -20.40 0.82
N THR A 9 -6.70 -21.59 1.24
CA THR A 9 -5.91 -22.42 2.13
C THR A 9 -4.96 -23.25 1.29
N ASP A 10 -3.74 -22.77 1.14
CA ASP A 10 -2.64 -23.66 0.77
C ASP A 10 -1.99 -24.18 2.06
N ARG A 11 -1.70 -25.50 2.10
CA ARG A 11 -1.41 -26.25 3.34
C ARG A 11 -0.04 -25.99 3.96
N LYS A 12 0.64 -24.89 3.65
CA LYS A 12 1.93 -24.50 4.27
C LYS A 12 2.02 -22.99 4.47
N GLY A 13 1.54 -22.49 5.60
CA GLY A 13 2.07 -21.26 6.22
C GLY A 13 1.59 -19.91 5.66
N GLN A 14 0.67 -19.83 4.69
CA GLN A 14 0.15 -18.56 4.19
C GLN A 14 -1.07 -18.12 5.02
N LYS A 15 -0.94 -17.04 5.76
CA LYS A 15 -2.05 -16.38 6.46
C LYS A 15 -2.45 -15.09 5.76
N GLN A 16 -3.72 -15.09 5.36
CA GLN A 16 -4.59 -13.93 5.09
C GLN A 16 -4.18 -12.96 3.96
N MET A 17 -4.91 -13.03 2.84
CA MET A 17 -5.09 -11.87 1.97
C MET A 17 -5.95 -10.83 2.71
N ASN A 18 -5.34 -9.78 3.23
CA ASN A 18 -6.04 -8.56 3.57
C ASN A 18 -5.97 -7.65 2.34
N SER A 19 -6.94 -7.75 1.44
CA SER A 19 -7.18 -6.65 0.52
C SER A 19 -7.81 -5.52 1.34
N ASN A 20 -7.07 -4.48 1.67
CA ASN A 20 -7.66 -3.21 2.07
C ASN A 20 -8.36 -2.64 0.82
N SER A 21 -9.56 -3.14 0.54
CA SER A 21 -10.36 -2.70 -0.62
C SER A 21 -10.90 -1.27 -0.45
N SER A 22 -10.57 -0.60 0.64
CA SER A 22 -11.05 0.74 0.94
C SER A 22 -10.07 1.53 1.83
N VAL A 23 -10.12 2.85 1.70
CA VAL A 23 -9.30 3.80 2.49
C VAL A 23 -10.21 4.82 3.13
N GLU A 24 -10.04 5.07 4.43
CA GLU A 24 -10.77 6.11 5.16
C GLU A 24 -10.45 7.50 4.60
N LEU A 25 -11.46 8.33 4.42
CA LEU A 25 -11.30 9.68 3.88
C LEU A 25 -10.43 10.58 4.78
N THR A 26 -10.44 10.35 6.09
CA THR A 26 -9.56 11.00 7.06
C THR A 26 -8.07 10.82 6.75
N LYS A 27 -7.68 9.61 6.29
CA LYS A 27 -6.30 9.31 5.90
C LYS A 27 -5.91 10.00 4.60
N ILE A 28 -6.85 10.09 3.65
CA ILE A 28 -6.65 10.81 2.38
C ILE A 28 -6.45 12.30 2.69
N ALA A 29 -7.38 12.90 3.43
CA ALA A 29 -7.32 14.32 3.77
C ALA A 29 -6.00 14.70 4.46
N LYS A 30 -5.54 13.88 5.42
CA LYS A 30 -4.27 14.09 6.11
C LYS A 30 -3.06 13.92 5.19
N SER A 31 -3.03 12.87 4.38
CA SER A 31 -1.85 12.57 3.53
C SER A 31 -1.71 13.54 2.37
N MET A 32 -2.82 14.04 1.85
CA MET A 32 -2.85 15.02 0.76
C MET A 32 -2.84 16.47 1.25
N GLU A 33 -2.81 16.70 2.58
CA GLU A 33 -2.82 18.02 3.21
C GLU A 33 -4.03 18.87 2.76
N LEU A 34 -5.22 18.23 2.71
CA LEU A 34 -6.44 18.89 2.27
C LEU A 34 -7.01 19.80 3.35
N LYS A 35 -7.43 21.00 2.97
CA LYS A 35 -8.20 21.90 3.83
C LYS A 35 -9.67 21.55 3.71
N ASN A 36 -10.30 21.18 4.82
CA ASN A 36 -11.74 20.91 4.89
C ASN A 36 -12.54 22.23 4.91
N LEU A 37 -13.48 22.36 3.97
CA LEU A 37 -14.38 23.52 3.84
C LEU A 37 -15.78 23.27 4.43
N THR A 38 -16.10 22.02 4.76
CA THR A 38 -17.39 21.60 5.36
C THR A 38 -17.14 20.85 6.67
N PRO A 39 -16.66 21.55 7.74
CA PRO A 39 -16.26 20.90 8.99
C PRO A 39 -17.41 20.22 9.74
N ASP A 40 -18.65 20.60 9.44
CA ASP A 40 -19.86 20.01 10.04
C ASP A 40 -20.19 18.61 9.46
N VAL A 41 -19.55 18.20 8.37
CA VAL A 41 -19.71 16.86 7.80
C VAL A 41 -18.72 15.90 8.45
N ASP A 42 -19.24 14.84 9.08
CA ASP A 42 -18.41 13.78 9.66
C ASP A 42 -17.74 12.94 8.58
N ILE A 43 -16.41 13.05 8.44
CA ILE A 43 -15.60 12.33 7.49
C ILE A 43 -15.04 11.01 8.03
N SER A 44 -15.26 10.70 9.31
CA SER A 44 -14.65 9.52 9.96
C SER A 44 -15.22 8.19 9.47
N SER A 45 -16.48 8.20 9.05
CA SER A 45 -17.19 7.02 8.54
C SER A 45 -17.10 6.83 7.01
N ILE A 46 -16.58 7.84 6.29
CA ILE A 46 -16.51 7.81 4.83
C ILE A 46 -15.26 7.03 4.37
N VAL A 47 -15.48 6.08 3.48
CA VAL A 47 -14.43 5.27 2.87
C VAL A 47 -14.45 5.40 1.34
N VAL A 48 -13.27 5.45 0.74
CA VAL A 48 -13.07 5.40 -0.71
C VAL A 48 -12.73 3.97 -1.08
N THR A 49 -13.42 3.39 -2.06
CA THR A 49 -13.37 1.98 -2.44
C THR A 49 -12.68 1.71 -3.77
N THR A 50 -12.25 2.75 -4.47
CA THR A 50 -11.52 2.66 -5.75
C THR A 50 -10.35 3.64 -5.78
N PRO A 51 -9.20 3.27 -6.37
CA PRO A 51 -8.09 4.19 -6.55
C PRO A 51 -8.33 5.21 -7.66
N ASP A 52 -9.34 4.97 -8.50
CA ASP A 52 -9.71 5.87 -9.58
C ASP A 52 -10.34 7.16 -9.05
N ILE A 53 -10.12 8.22 -9.77
CA ILE A 53 -10.73 9.52 -9.51
C ILE A 53 -11.64 9.92 -10.68
N ASN A 54 -12.48 10.92 -10.48
CA ASN A 54 -13.32 11.50 -11.54
C ASN A 54 -13.17 13.02 -11.60
N ARG A 55 -13.25 13.57 -12.81
CA ARG A 55 -13.44 15.00 -13.06
C ARG A 55 -14.87 15.22 -13.56
N PRO A 56 -15.75 15.87 -12.79
CA PRO A 56 -17.19 15.89 -13.05
C PRO A 56 -17.60 16.90 -14.15
N ALA A 57 -16.79 17.06 -15.22
CA ALA A 57 -17.06 18.05 -16.26
C ALA A 57 -18.44 17.84 -16.93
N LEU A 58 -18.76 16.61 -17.35
CA LEU A 58 -20.06 16.29 -17.95
C LEU A 58 -21.20 16.30 -16.94
N GLN A 59 -20.93 15.88 -15.71
CA GLN A 59 -21.93 15.86 -14.64
C GLN A 59 -22.42 17.28 -14.30
N LEU A 60 -21.54 18.26 -14.36
CA LEU A 60 -21.89 19.66 -14.16
C LEU A 60 -22.76 20.24 -15.30
N THR A 61 -22.84 19.54 -16.45
CA THR A 61 -23.80 19.88 -17.53
C THR A 61 -25.10 19.11 -17.45
N GLY A 62 -25.30 18.26 -16.45
CA GLY A 62 -26.50 17.45 -16.26
C GLY A 62 -26.44 16.06 -16.93
N TYR A 63 -25.25 15.61 -17.39
CA TYR A 63 -25.11 14.29 -18.00
C TYR A 63 -24.51 13.30 -17.00
N PHE A 64 -25.31 12.31 -16.57
CA PHE A 64 -24.94 11.34 -15.53
C PHE A 64 -24.91 9.89 -16.02
N GLU A 65 -25.06 9.64 -17.31
CA GLU A 65 -24.96 8.29 -17.85
C GLU A 65 -23.54 7.76 -17.64
N HIS A 66 -23.41 6.58 -17.04
CA HIS A 66 -22.13 5.96 -16.65
C HIS A 66 -21.30 6.78 -15.64
N PHE A 67 -21.94 7.61 -14.81
CA PHE A 67 -21.25 8.37 -13.79
C PHE A 67 -20.73 7.45 -12.66
N ALA A 68 -19.42 7.43 -12.48
CA ALA A 68 -18.75 6.70 -11.41
C ALA A 68 -18.77 7.52 -10.10
N SER A 69 -19.93 7.52 -9.43
CA SER A 69 -20.16 8.32 -8.21
C SER A 69 -19.34 7.88 -7.00
N GLU A 70 -18.85 6.62 -6.99
CA GLU A 70 -18.01 6.05 -5.93
C GLU A 70 -16.58 6.62 -5.90
N ARG A 71 -16.18 7.34 -6.95
CA ARG A 71 -14.83 7.92 -7.08
C ARG A 71 -14.71 9.25 -6.36
N VAL A 72 -13.50 9.58 -5.93
CA VAL A 72 -13.16 10.93 -5.48
C VAL A 72 -13.35 11.92 -6.63
N GLN A 73 -14.11 12.98 -6.40
CA GLN A 73 -14.43 13.99 -7.41
C GLN A 73 -13.44 15.15 -7.33
N ILE A 74 -12.77 15.47 -8.44
CA ILE A 74 -11.78 16.55 -8.50
C ILE A 74 -12.28 17.63 -9.45
N VAL A 75 -12.54 18.81 -8.89
CA VAL A 75 -12.92 20.02 -9.62
C VAL A 75 -11.65 20.85 -9.85
N GLY A 76 -11.24 20.93 -11.11
CA GLY A 76 -10.10 21.72 -11.52
C GLY A 76 -10.49 23.14 -11.98
N TYR A 77 -9.49 23.89 -12.44
CA TYR A 77 -9.69 25.25 -12.91
C TYR A 77 -10.70 25.35 -14.06
N VAL A 78 -10.71 24.38 -14.98
CA VAL A 78 -11.63 24.38 -16.13
C VAL A 78 -13.08 24.20 -15.71
N GLU A 79 -13.35 23.24 -14.83
CA GLU A 79 -14.69 23.01 -14.29
C GLU A 79 -15.15 24.21 -13.44
N PHE A 80 -14.24 24.77 -12.66
CA PHE A 80 -14.53 25.94 -11.84
C PHE A 80 -14.91 27.17 -12.69
N THR A 81 -14.13 27.49 -13.72
CA THR A 81 -14.45 28.62 -14.62
C THR A 81 -15.73 28.39 -15.41
N TYR A 82 -16.03 27.14 -15.78
CA TYR A 82 -17.32 26.81 -16.40
C TYR A 82 -18.49 27.13 -15.46
N LEU A 83 -18.39 26.77 -14.18
CA LEU A 83 -19.40 27.10 -13.17
C LEU A 83 -19.55 28.61 -12.97
N GLU A 84 -18.46 29.38 -13.02
CA GLU A 84 -18.52 30.86 -12.93
C GLU A 84 -19.30 31.51 -14.10
N HIS A 85 -19.30 30.89 -15.28
CA HIS A 85 -20.07 31.36 -16.44
C HIS A 85 -21.57 31.06 -16.35
N MET A 86 -22.00 30.19 -15.44
CA MET A 86 -23.42 29.91 -15.21
C MET A 86 -24.08 31.01 -14.37
N THR A 87 -25.37 31.21 -14.60
CA THR A 87 -26.20 31.97 -13.66
C THR A 87 -26.28 31.21 -12.33
N ARG A 88 -26.55 31.91 -11.23
CA ARG A 88 -26.67 31.26 -9.92
C ARG A 88 -27.68 30.12 -9.91
N ASN A 89 -28.84 30.30 -10.55
CA ASN A 89 -29.88 29.26 -10.58
C ASN A 89 -29.44 28.02 -11.35
N GLN A 90 -28.70 28.18 -12.46
CA GLN A 90 -28.15 27.06 -13.22
C GLN A 90 -27.08 26.32 -12.40
N ARG A 91 -26.24 27.06 -11.70
CA ARG A 91 -25.17 26.51 -10.86
C ARG A 91 -25.73 25.72 -9.68
N VAL A 92 -26.72 26.31 -8.95
CA VAL A 92 -27.42 25.63 -7.86
C VAL A 92 -28.07 24.34 -8.35
N HIS A 93 -28.75 24.37 -9.47
CA HIS A 93 -29.37 23.17 -10.05
C HIS A 93 -28.34 22.09 -10.40
N ALA A 94 -27.19 22.47 -11.00
CA ALA A 94 -26.10 21.54 -11.28
C ALA A 94 -25.54 20.91 -9.99
N TYR A 95 -25.37 21.70 -8.92
CA TYR A 95 -24.90 21.21 -7.62
C TYR A 95 -25.88 20.24 -6.96
N GLU A 96 -27.18 20.55 -6.99
CA GLU A 96 -28.23 19.67 -6.46
C GLU A 96 -28.25 18.34 -7.17
N GLN A 97 -28.21 18.33 -8.51
CA GLN A 97 -28.16 17.11 -9.29
C GLN A 97 -26.89 16.31 -9.00
N PHE A 98 -25.74 16.95 -8.95
CA PHE A 98 -24.46 16.31 -8.69
C PHE A 98 -24.37 15.71 -7.28
N CYS A 99 -24.76 16.48 -6.25
CA CYS A 99 -24.72 16.02 -4.86
C CYS A 99 -25.77 14.93 -4.55
N ALA A 100 -26.86 14.83 -5.33
CA ALA A 100 -27.82 13.74 -5.20
C ALA A 100 -27.21 12.35 -5.42
N HIS A 101 -26.07 12.23 -6.12
CA HIS A 101 -25.36 10.98 -6.35
C HIS A 101 -24.49 10.52 -5.19
N LYS A 102 -24.42 11.26 -4.08
CA LYS A 102 -23.73 10.89 -2.83
C LYS A 102 -22.28 10.47 -3.05
N VAL A 103 -21.52 11.31 -3.73
CA VAL A 103 -20.08 11.09 -3.95
C VAL A 103 -19.31 11.10 -2.63
N PRO A 104 -18.17 10.38 -2.50
CA PRO A 104 -17.41 10.29 -1.24
C PRO A 104 -16.83 11.64 -0.78
N CYS A 105 -16.42 12.47 -1.71
CA CYS A 105 -15.96 13.84 -1.45
C CYS A 105 -15.79 14.63 -2.75
N ILE A 106 -15.70 15.96 -2.61
CA ILE A 106 -15.36 16.89 -3.69
C ILE A 106 -14.08 17.62 -3.29
N ILE A 107 -13.09 17.65 -4.18
CA ILE A 107 -11.81 18.32 -3.95
C ILE A 107 -11.61 19.40 -5.01
N PHE A 108 -11.55 20.64 -4.59
CA PHE A 108 -11.19 21.78 -5.43
C PHE A 108 -9.67 21.95 -5.46
N THR A 109 -9.11 22.13 -6.66
CA THR A 109 -7.66 22.26 -6.89
C THR A 109 -7.32 23.63 -7.48
N SER A 110 -6.01 23.95 -7.60
CA SER A 110 -5.53 25.16 -8.27
C SER A 110 -5.95 26.48 -7.61
N LYS A 111 -6.06 26.50 -6.27
CA LYS A 111 -6.49 27.66 -5.47
C LYS A 111 -7.87 28.21 -5.88
N THR A 112 -8.74 27.38 -6.42
CA THR A 112 -10.11 27.77 -6.72
C THR A 112 -10.90 27.88 -5.41
N ASP A 113 -11.73 28.90 -5.29
CA ASP A 113 -12.55 29.19 -4.09
C ASP A 113 -14.01 28.86 -4.40
N PRO A 114 -14.53 27.70 -3.95
CA PRO A 114 -15.91 27.29 -4.23
C PRO A 114 -16.90 28.24 -3.55
N ASP A 115 -18.02 28.50 -4.22
CA ASP A 115 -19.05 29.39 -3.69
C ASP A 115 -19.85 28.79 -2.53
N GLU A 116 -20.56 29.64 -1.80
CA GLU A 116 -21.33 29.23 -0.60
C GLU A 116 -22.47 28.24 -0.95
N ASP A 117 -23.01 28.28 -2.17
CA ASP A 117 -24.12 27.40 -2.59
C ASP A 117 -23.65 25.94 -2.67
N ILE A 118 -22.43 25.65 -3.22
CA ILE A 118 -21.91 24.27 -3.24
C ILE A 118 -21.58 23.78 -1.82
N LEU A 119 -21.02 24.63 -0.97
CA LEU A 119 -20.70 24.24 0.42
C LEU A 119 -21.96 23.89 1.20
N ARG A 120 -23.01 24.72 1.09
CA ARG A 120 -24.32 24.45 1.70
C ARG A 120 -24.95 23.17 1.19
N ILE A 121 -25.07 23.02 -0.14
CA ILE A 121 -25.73 21.86 -0.77
C ILE A 121 -24.97 20.57 -0.46
N ALA A 122 -23.65 20.59 -0.51
CA ALA A 122 -22.81 19.44 -0.16
C ALA A 122 -22.98 19.04 1.32
N THR A 123 -23.00 20.03 2.24
CA THR A 123 -23.22 19.78 3.67
C THR A 123 -24.60 19.17 3.91
N GLU A 124 -25.65 19.69 3.30
CA GLU A 124 -27.03 19.16 3.39
C GLU A 124 -27.12 17.70 2.89
N ASN A 125 -26.27 17.30 1.94
CA ASN A 125 -26.19 15.95 1.40
C ASN A 125 -25.16 15.05 2.12
N GLY A 126 -24.45 15.58 3.14
CA GLY A 126 -23.42 14.85 3.88
C GLY A 126 -22.15 14.60 3.06
N ILE A 127 -21.86 15.43 2.06
CA ILE A 127 -20.68 15.32 1.19
C ILE A 127 -19.62 16.31 1.65
N PRO A 128 -18.44 15.84 2.06
CA PRO A 128 -17.34 16.73 2.44
C PRO A 128 -16.70 17.39 1.21
N VAL A 129 -16.41 18.66 1.36
CA VAL A 129 -15.72 19.48 0.36
C VAL A 129 -14.36 19.90 0.88
N PHE A 130 -13.33 19.66 0.09
CA PHE A 130 -11.96 20.03 0.39
C PHE A 130 -11.39 20.97 -0.67
N THR A 131 -10.31 21.66 -0.30
CA THR A 131 -9.49 22.42 -1.24
C THR A 131 -8.01 22.16 -1.05
N THR A 132 -7.24 22.33 -2.12
CA THR A 132 -5.78 22.29 -2.15
C THR A 132 -5.22 23.34 -3.09
N GLU A 133 -4.06 23.89 -2.74
CA GLU A 133 -3.35 24.85 -3.60
C GLU A 133 -2.65 24.20 -4.79
N LYS A 134 -2.50 22.86 -4.77
CA LYS A 134 -1.83 22.12 -5.83
C LYS A 134 -2.62 22.22 -7.14
N ASN A 135 -1.88 22.30 -8.26
CA ASN A 135 -2.49 22.25 -9.59
C ASN A 135 -3.13 20.89 -9.85
N THR A 136 -4.20 20.87 -10.66
CA THR A 136 -5.05 19.71 -10.88
C THR A 136 -4.26 18.46 -11.34
N SER A 137 -3.46 18.56 -12.41
CA SER A 137 -2.78 17.37 -12.97
C SER A 137 -1.74 16.75 -12.04
N PRO A 138 -0.82 17.51 -11.39
CA PRO A 138 0.07 16.95 -10.39
C PRO A 138 -0.65 16.34 -9.20
N PHE A 139 -1.71 16.99 -8.70
CA PHE A 139 -2.50 16.49 -7.59
C PHE A 139 -3.20 15.16 -7.93
N MET A 140 -3.78 15.08 -9.13
CA MET A 140 -4.41 13.84 -9.64
C MET A 140 -3.40 12.68 -9.67
N ALA A 141 -2.21 12.91 -10.22
CA ALA A 141 -1.17 11.89 -10.29
C ALA A 141 -0.72 11.43 -8.87
N GLU A 142 -0.62 12.38 -7.93
CA GLU A 142 -0.24 12.09 -6.55
C GLU A 142 -1.29 11.25 -5.82
N ILE A 143 -2.56 11.66 -5.86
CA ILE A 143 -3.64 10.95 -5.15
C ILE A 143 -3.90 9.56 -5.76
N ILE A 144 -3.89 9.41 -7.09
CA ILE A 144 -4.03 8.12 -7.76
C ILE A 144 -2.91 7.17 -7.33
N ARG A 145 -1.65 7.62 -7.39
CA ARG A 145 -0.50 6.81 -6.96
C ARG A 145 -0.64 6.40 -5.50
N TRP A 146 -1.01 7.34 -4.63
CA TRP A 146 -1.17 7.06 -3.20
C TRP A 146 -2.30 6.06 -2.93
N LEU A 147 -3.47 6.22 -3.58
CA LEU A 147 -4.59 5.30 -3.46
C LEU A 147 -4.23 3.90 -3.95
N ASN A 148 -3.57 3.79 -5.13
CA ASN A 148 -3.10 2.51 -5.64
C ASN A 148 -2.20 1.78 -4.64
N VAL A 149 -1.24 2.47 -4.03
CA VAL A 149 -0.36 1.87 -3.02
C VAL A 149 -1.14 1.44 -1.77
N LYS A 150 -2.10 2.26 -1.31
CA LYS A 150 -2.89 1.96 -0.09
C LYS A 150 -3.91 0.86 -0.29
N MET A 151 -4.47 0.74 -1.49
CA MET A 151 -5.48 -0.25 -1.84
C MET A 151 -4.89 -1.49 -2.52
N ALA A 152 -3.57 -1.49 -2.76
CA ALA A 152 -2.88 -2.61 -3.38
C ALA A 152 -3.14 -3.92 -2.60
N PRO A 153 -3.38 -5.04 -3.29
CA PRO A 153 -3.47 -6.34 -2.67
C PRO A 153 -2.27 -6.60 -1.78
N MET A 154 -2.51 -7.10 -0.58
CA MET A 154 -1.48 -7.35 0.43
C MET A 154 -1.64 -8.73 1.03
N ILE A 155 -0.52 -9.41 1.23
CA ILE A 155 -0.43 -10.63 2.03
C ILE A 155 0.58 -10.42 3.16
N SER A 156 0.37 -11.12 4.26
CA SER A 156 1.36 -11.22 5.34
C SER A 156 1.91 -12.64 5.37
N ILE A 157 3.22 -12.77 5.33
CA ILE A 157 3.92 -14.05 5.38
C ILE A 157 4.95 -14.06 6.48
N HIS A 158 5.18 -15.25 7.05
CA HIS A 158 6.23 -15.44 8.06
C HIS A 158 7.59 -15.56 7.37
N GLY A 159 8.52 -14.68 7.71
CA GLY A 159 9.86 -14.63 7.12
C GLY A 159 10.63 -13.39 7.55
N VAL A 160 11.81 -13.23 6.99
CA VAL A 160 12.69 -12.09 7.19
C VAL A 160 12.99 -11.45 5.84
N LEU A 161 12.84 -10.14 5.74
CA LEU A 161 13.21 -9.39 4.53
C LEU A 161 14.43 -8.52 4.81
N VAL A 162 15.46 -8.69 4.00
CA VAL A 162 16.73 -7.96 4.08
C VAL A 162 17.05 -7.36 2.71
N ASP A 163 17.55 -6.14 2.70
CA ASP A 163 18.14 -5.51 1.51
C ASP A 163 19.62 -5.94 1.45
N VAL A 164 19.97 -6.74 0.45
CA VAL A 164 21.32 -7.24 0.22
C VAL A 164 21.84 -6.63 -1.09
N PHE A 165 22.80 -5.72 -1.02
CA PHE A 165 23.33 -4.97 -2.16
C PHE A 165 22.30 -4.23 -3.02
N GLY A 166 21.13 -3.88 -2.46
CA GLY A 166 20.06 -3.21 -3.17
C GLY A 166 18.92 -4.14 -3.59
N GLU A 167 19.13 -5.47 -3.59
CA GLU A 167 18.13 -6.49 -3.89
C GLU A 167 17.41 -6.94 -2.63
N GLY A 168 16.10 -7.12 -2.69
CA GLY A 168 15.30 -7.59 -1.56
C GLY A 168 15.26 -9.10 -1.48
N VAL A 169 15.92 -9.64 -0.48
CA VAL A 169 15.97 -11.08 -0.21
C VAL A 169 14.99 -11.45 0.90
N LEU A 170 13.98 -12.24 0.55
CA LEU A 170 13.02 -12.80 1.48
C LEU A 170 13.47 -14.17 1.96
N ILE A 171 13.86 -14.27 3.22
CA ILE A 171 14.32 -15.50 3.86
C ILE A 171 13.13 -16.16 4.54
N MET A 172 12.80 -17.38 4.11
CA MET A 172 11.71 -18.19 4.64
C MET A 172 12.23 -19.50 5.22
N GLY A 173 11.41 -20.17 6.01
CA GLY A 173 11.73 -21.46 6.62
C GLY A 173 11.01 -21.66 7.94
N GLU A 174 11.12 -22.84 8.51
CA GLU A 174 10.46 -23.17 9.78
C GLU A 174 10.97 -22.28 10.94
N SER A 175 10.14 -22.18 11.98
CA SER A 175 10.51 -21.40 13.17
C SER A 175 11.73 -22.06 13.86
N GLY A 176 12.76 -21.25 14.13
CA GLY A 176 14.00 -21.72 14.75
C GLY A 176 15.08 -22.23 13.81
N ILE A 177 14.84 -22.15 12.49
CA ILE A 177 15.82 -22.63 11.50
C ILE A 177 17.03 -21.69 11.30
N GLY A 178 17.03 -20.50 11.93
CA GLY A 178 18.16 -19.55 11.85
C GLY A 178 17.92 -18.35 10.94
N LYS A 179 16.66 -18.00 10.61
CA LYS A 179 16.35 -16.84 9.75
C LYS A 179 16.82 -15.52 10.35
N SER A 180 16.45 -15.25 11.59
CA SER A 180 16.79 -14.00 12.30
C SER A 180 18.29 -13.90 12.59
N GLU A 181 18.96 -15.02 12.89
CA GLU A 181 20.41 -15.10 13.05
C GLU A 181 21.15 -14.80 11.73
N ALA A 182 20.66 -15.32 10.60
CA ALA A 182 21.20 -15.01 9.28
C ALA A 182 21.03 -13.52 8.93
N ALA A 183 19.86 -12.95 9.23
CA ALA A 183 19.61 -11.52 9.02
C ALA A 183 20.54 -10.65 9.89
N LEU A 184 20.74 -10.99 11.16
CA LEU A 184 21.64 -10.26 12.03
C LEU A 184 23.09 -10.28 11.51
N GLU A 185 23.54 -11.42 11.00
CA GLU A 185 24.87 -11.53 10.40
C GLU A 185 24.99 -10.70 9.12
N LEU A 186 23.95 -10.66 8.26
CA LEU A 186 23.89 -9.79 7.09
C LEU A 186 23.95 -8.30 7.49
N ILE A 187 23.24 -7.90 8.56
CA ILE A 187 23.28 -6.52 9.08
C ILE A 187 24.69 -6.15 9.54
N LYS A 188 25.40 -7.04 10.26
CA LYS A 188 26.79 -6.83 10.65
C LYS A 188 27.76 -6.69 9.47
N ARG A 189 27.38 -7.22 8.32
CA ARG A 189 28.13 -7.11 7.06
C ARG A 189 27.78 -5.86 6.25
N GLY A 190 26.84 -5.03 6.74
CA GLY A 190 26.47 -3.76 6.13
C GLY A 190 25.19 -3.79 5.29
N HIS A 191 24.45 -4.89 5.34
CA HIS A 191 23.11 -4.97 4.71
C HIS A 191 22.05 -4.37 5.63
N ARG A 192 20.84 -4.19 5.12
CA ARG A 192 19.78 -3.46 5.82
C ARG A 192 18.58 -4.36 6.13
N LEU A 193 18.13 -4.34 7.37
CA LEU A 193 16.89 -5.00 7.76
C LEU A 193 15.67 -4.22 7.27
N VAL A 194 14.72 -4.91 6.69
CA VAL A 194 13.39 -4.36 6.42
C VAL A 194 12.42 -4.83 7.51
N THR A 195 12.35 -6.13 7.75
CA THR A 195 11.50 -6.70 8.81
C THR A 195 11.95 -8.12 9.19
N ASP A 196 11.66 -8.52 10.43
CA ASP A 196 11.79 -9.88 10.95
C ASP A 196 10.41 -10.40 11.37
N ASP A 197 10.25 -11.72 11.35
CA ASP A 197 9.08 -12.50 11.73
C ASP A 197 7.85 -12.35 10.80
N ALA A 198 7.39 -11.14 10.52
CA ALA A 198 6.24 -10.90 9.64
C ALA A 198 6.60 -9.92 8.52
N VAL A 199 6.37 -10.31 7.28
CA VAL A 199 6.58 -9.50 6.08
C VAL A 199 5.24 -9.20 5.44
N GLU A 200 4.85 -7.92 5.41
CA GLU A 200 3.72 -7.45 4.61
C GLU A 200 4.17 -7.21 3.17
N ILE A 201 3.68 -8.02 2.24
CA ILE A 201 3.99 -7.90 0.81
C ILE A 201 2.79 -7.28 0.10
N ARG A 202 3.02 -6.19 -0.64
CA ARG A 202 2.04 -5.47 -1.45
C ARG A 202 2.40 -5.55 -2.93
N LYS A 203 1.39 -5.80 -3.78
CA LYS A 203 1.53 -5.70 -5.23
C LYS A 203 1.36 -4.25 -5.66
N VAL A 204 2.47 -3.55 -5.94
CA VAL A 204 2.45 -2.12 -6.34
C VAL A 204 2.37 -1.93 -7.84
N SER A 205 2.72 -2.96 -8.62
CA SER A 205 2.53 -3.02 -10.07
C SER A 205 2.39 -4.49 -10.53
N ASP A 206 2.15 -4.70 -11.83
CA ASP A 206 2.03 -6.06 -12.37
C ASP A 206 3.30 -6.90 -12.22
N GLU A 207 4.46 -6.27 -12.07
CA GLU A 207 5.76 -6.94 -11.96
C GLU A 207 6.45 -6.72 -10.62
N THR A 208 5.93 -5.83 -9.75
CA THR A 208 6.65 -5.39 -8.55
C THR A 208 5.89 -5.72 -7.27
N LEU A 209 6.53 -6.48 -6.43
CA LEU A 209 6.12 -6.71 -5.03
C LEU A 209 7.02 -5.92 -4.10
N VAL A 210 6.42 -5.23 -3.13
CA VAL A 210 7.16 -4.47 -2.12
C VAL A 210 6.84 -5.03 -0.74
N GLY A 211 7.87 -5.38 0.00
CA GLY A 211 7.80 -5.84 1.37
C GLY A 211 8.04 -4.72 2.38
N SER A 212 7.36 -4.80 3.51
CA SER A 212 7.49 -3.87 4.65
C SER A 212 7.22 -4.57 5.97
N ALA A 213 7.65 -3.94 7.06
CA ALA A 213 7.27 -4.38 8.41
C ALA A 213 5.81 -4.01 8.71
N PRO A 214 5.07 -4.85 9.48
CA PRO A 214 3.92 -4.39 10.22
C PRO A 214 4.33 -3.23 11.16
N GLY A 215 3.45 -2.21 11.29
CA GLY A 215 3.83 -0.96 11.98
C GLY A 215 4.37 -1.11 13.41
N VAL A 216 4.02 -2.20 14.10
CA VAL A 216 4.40 -2.46 15.50
C VAL A 216 5.77 -3.13 15.64
N THR A 217 6.21 -3.90 14.64
CA THR A 217 7.45 -4.71 14.68
C THR A 217 8.62 -4.12 13.90
N LYS A 218 8.47 -2.86 13.48
CA LYS A 218 9.45 -2.17 12.63
C LYS A 218 10.81 -2.04 13.31
N TYR A 219 11.87 -2.52 12.65
CA TYR A 219 13.27 -2.47 13.09
C TYR A 219 13.65 -3.42 14.25
N PHE A 220 12.75 -4.28 14.66
CA PHE A 220 13.05 -5.27 15.70
C PHE A 220 13.42 -6.62 15.10
N ILE A 221 14.34 -7.33 15.76
CA ILE A 221 14.68 -8.73 15.50
C ILE A 221 14.47 -9.51 16.80
N GLU A 222 13.82 -10.66 16.71
CA GLU A 222 13.72 -11.61 17.81
C GLU A 222 14.81 -12.68 17.71
N LEU A 223 15.68 -12.75 18.71
CA LEU A 223 16.71 -13.77 18.85
C LEU A 223 16.40 -14.69 20.03
N ARG A 224 16.24 -15.98 19.75
CA ARG A 224 15.96 -16.97 20.79
C ARG A 224 17.08 -17.00 21.84
N GLY A 225 16.67 -16.95 23.11
CA GLY A 225 17.60 -16.94 24.24
C GLY A 225 18.21 -15.57 24.57
N ILE A 226 18.02 -14.56 23.71
CA ILE A 226 18.50 -13.18 23.95
C ILE A 226 17.30 -12.24 24.12
N GLY A 227 16.23 -12.39 23.30
CA GLY A 227 15.06 -11.53 23.31
C GLY A 227 14.97 -10.64 22.07
N ILE A 228 14.25 -9.53 22.20
CA ILE A 228 13.99 -8.58 21.11
C ILE A 228 15.09 -7.52 21.09
N ILE A 229 15.68 -7.32 19.93
CA ILE A 229 16.74 -6.35 19.67
C ILE A 229 16.21 -5.24 18.76
N ASP A 230 16.40 -3.97 19.13
CA ASP A 230 16.20 -2.82 18.25
C ASP A 230 17.46 -2.62 17.39
N VAL A 231 17.35 -3.04 16.13
CA VAL A 231 18.45 -2.98 15.15
C VAL A 231 18.86 -1.54 14.86
N LYS A 232 17.90 -0.63 14.74
CA LYS A 232 18.18 0.79 14.48
C LYS A 232 18.97 1.45 15.60
N THR A 233 18.64 1.12 16.84
CA THR A 233 19.35 1.65 18.01
C THR A 233 20.76 1.07 18.14
N LEU A 234 20.96 -0.22 17.84
CA LEU A 234 22.24 -0.89 18.03
C LEU A 234 23.22 -0.70 16.87
N PHE A 235 22.73 -0.67 15.62
CA PHE A 235 23.57 -0.66 14.42
C PHE A 235 23.47 0.64 13.61
N GLY A 236 22.61 1.58 14.02
CA GLY A 236 22.43 2.85 13.34
C GLY A 236 21.30 2.86 12.31
N VAL A 237 20.93 4.06 11.84
CA VAL A 237 19.82 4.27 10.90
C VAL A 237 20.08 3.64 9.54
N GLU A 238 21.31 3.50 9.13
CA GLU A 238 21.73 2.88 7.85
C GLU A 238 21.57 1.36 7.81
N SER A 239 21.41 0.71 8.97
CA SER A 239 21.19 -0.74 9.08
C SER A 239 19.74 -1.17 8.86
N VAL A 240 18.83 -0.21 8.66
CA VAL A 240 17.39 -0.47 8.47
C VAL A 240 16.85 0.23 7.25
N LYS A 241 15.75 -0.33 6.71
CA LYS A 241 15.02 0.24 5.57
C LYS A 241 13.53 0.04 5.77
N ASP A 242 12.72 1.01 5.35
CA ASP A 242 11.26 0.97 5.57
C ASP A 242 10.54 -0.01 4.66
N THR A 243 10.98 -0.06 3.40
CA THR A 243 10.39 -0.89 2.34
C THR A 243 11.46 -1.35 1.37
N GLN A 244 11.28 -2.51 0.77
CA GLN A 244 12.15 -3.04 -0.28
C GLN A 244 11.32 -3.87 -1.25
N SER A 245 11.67 -3.86 -2.55
CA SER A 245 11.18 -4.85 -3.51
C SER A 245 11.50 -6.27 -3.02
N VAL A 246 10.70 -7.25 -3.40
CA VAL A 246 11.00 -8.66 -3.13
C VAL A 246 11.50 -9.27 -4.42
N ASP A 247 12.83 -9.41 -4.54
CA ASP A 247 13.49 -9.78 -5.79
C ASP A 247 13.91 -11.25 -5.80
N LEU A 248 14.21 -11.80 -4.60
CA LEU A 248 14.64 -13.16 -4.41
C LEU A 248 14.01 -13.78 -3.16
N VAL A 249 13.60 -15.02 -3.26
CA VAL A 249 13.13 -15.82 -2.11
C VAL A 249 14.14 -16.93 -1.81
N ILE A 250 14.58 -17.00 -0.56
CA ILE A 250 15.43 -18.09 -0.07
C ILE A 250 14.63 -18.89 0.94
N LYS A 251 14.40 -20.17 0.64
CA LYS A 251 13.76 -21.13 1.54
C LYS A 251 14.83 -21.91 2.27
N LEU A 252 14.93 -21.69 3.57
CA LEU A 252 15.78 -22.48 4.45
C LEU A 252 15.06 -23.80 4.80
N GLU A 253 15.72 -24.92 4.61
CA GLU A 253 15.19 -26.23 4.95
C GLU A 253 16.23 -27.08 5.69
N GLU A 254 15.78 -27.98 6.55
CA GLU A 254 16.68 -28.91 7.21
C GLU A 254 17.31 -29.85 6.16
N TRP A 255 18.58 -30.21 6.38
CA TRP A 255 19.25 -31.13 5.49
C TRP A 255 18.61 -32.51 5.53
N ASP A 256 18.14 -32.97 4.36
CA ASP A 256 17.64 -34.33 4.16
C ASP A 256 18.64 -35.13 3.32
N ARG A 257 19.01 -36.33 3.81
CA ARG A 257 19.98 -37.22 3.12
C ARG A 257 19.37 -37.86 1.88
N ASP A 258 18.05 -38.04 1.88
CA ASP A 258 17.32 -38.75 0.81
C ASP A 258 16.83 -37.78 -0.27
N LYS A 259 17.02 -36.47 -0.10
CA LYS A 259 16.70 -35.44 -1.08
C LYS A 259 17.91 -35.07 -1.94
N GLU A 260 17.71 -35.10 -3.23
CA GLU A 260 18.69 -34.55 -4.18
C GLU A 260 18.59 -33.02 -4.20
N TYR A 261 19.72 -32.35 -3.99
CA TYR A 261 19.84 -30.89 -4.07
C TYR A 261 20.54 -30.49 -5.35
N ASP A 262 20.01 -29.48 -6.04
CA ASP A 262 20.69 -28.90 -7.19
C ASP A 262 22.03 -28.29 -6.74
N ARG A 263 23.12 -28.89 -7.19
CA ARG A 263 24.49 -28.45 -6.82
C ARG A 263 25.05 -27.42 -7.78
N LEU A 264 24.45 -27.26 -8.93
CA LEU A 264 24.97 -26.43 -10.02
C LEU A 264 24.14 -25.15 -10.17
N GLY A 265 22.96 -25.07 -9.55
CA GLY A 265 22.05 -23.92 -9.69
C GLY A 265 21.49 -23.76 -11.10
N LEU A 266 21.40 -24.88 -11.85
CA LEU A 266 20.94 -24.85 -13.23
C LEU A 266 19.42 -24.83 -13.38
N HIS A 267 18.71 -25.15 -12.32
CA HIS A 267 17.25 -25.14 -12.31
C HIS A 267 16.75 -23.90 -11.55
N GLU A 268 16.12 -22.99 -12.29
CA GLU A 268 15.43 -21.86 -11.69
C GLU A 268 14.10 -22.33 -11.09
N GLU A 269 13.97 -22.22 -9.77
CA GLU A 269 12.72 -22.40 -9.07
C GLU A 269 12.03 -21.04 -8.92
N TYR A 270 10.70 -21.05 -8.96
CA TYR A 270 9.89 -19.86 -8.75
C TYR A 270 8.87 -20.09 -7.64
N THR A 271 8.58 -19.05 -6.90
CA THR A 271 7.43 -18.99 -6.00
C THR A 271 6.49 -17.88 -6.46
N GLU A 272 5.22 -17.98 -6.14
CA GLU A 272 4.22 -17.01 -6.59
C GLU A 272 3.57 -16.32 -5.40
N TYR A 273 3.56 -14.98 -5.43
CA TYR A 273 2.84 -14.13 -4.49
C TYR A 273 2.00 -13.12 -5.24
N LEU A 274 0.71 -13.02 -4.93
CA LEU A 274 -0.23 -12.06 -5.54
C LEU A 274 -0.22 -12.09 -7.09
N GLY A 275 0.04 -13.27 -7.69
CA GLY A 275 0.12 -13.45 -9.14
C GLY A 275 1.48 -13.10 -9.76
N ASN A 276 2.48 -12.68 -8.95
CA ASN A 276 3.82 -12.40 -9.42
C ASN A 276 4.76 -13.58 -9.10
N LYS A 277 5.53 -14.02 -10.10
CA LYS A 277 6.56 -15.05 -9.95
C LYS A 277 7.87 -14.42 -9.51
N ILE A 278 8.48 -14.96 -8.46
CA ILE A 278 9.78 -14.52 -7.93
C ILE A 278 10.72 -15.72 -7.95
N VAL A 279 11.97 -15.49 -8.34
CA VAL A 279 13.03 -16.51 -8.28
C VAL A 279 13.16 -17.01 -6.84
N CYS A 280 13.28 -18.31 -6.69
CA CYS A 280 13.34 -18.97 -5.38
C CYS A 280 14.45 -20.00 -5.34
N HIS A 281 15.24 -20.01 -4.26
CA HIS A 281 16.25 -21.05 -4.03
C HIS A 281 16.00 -21.75 -2.71
N SER A 282 16.06 -23.07 -2.72
CA SER A 282 15.96 -23.90 -1.52
C SER A 282 17.36 -24.18 -0.98
N LEU A 283 17.68 -23.67 0.21
CA LEU A 283 18.99 -23.84 0.86
C LEU A 283 18.92 -24.84 2.01
N PRO A 284 19.55 -26.01 1.89
CA PRO A 284 19.63 -26.97 3.00
C PRO A 284 20.63 -26.48 4.06
N ILE A 285 20.17 -26.46 5.31
CA ILE A 285 20.98 -26.02 6.45
C ILE A 285 21.69 -27.24 7.05
N ARG A 286 22.99 -27.05 7.32
CA ARG A 286 23.80 -27.93 8.15
C ARG A 286 24.50 -27.13 9.26
N PRO A 287 24.73 -27.73 10.44
CA PRO A 287 25.55 -27.11 11.47
C PRO A 287 26.90 -26.67 10.90
N GLY A 288 27.33 -25.44 11.20
CA GLY A 288 28.59 -24.88 10.76
C GLY A 288 28.59 -24.15 9.41
N ARG A 289 27.47 -24.10 8.67
CA ARG A 289 27.35 -23.23 7.48
C ARG A 289 27.02 -21.80 7.89
N ASN A 290 27.76 -20.84 7.33
CA ASN A 290 27.41 -19.43 7.45
C ASN A 290 26.36 -19.05 6.37
N LEU A 291 25.11 -18.90 6.81
CA LEU A 291 24.01 -18.61 5.91
C LEU A 291 24.13 -17.22 5.23
N ALA A 292 24.64 -16.23 5.98
CA ALA A 292 24.81 -14.88 5.43
C ALA A 292 25.76 -14.86 4.22
N VAL A 293 26.88 -15.62 4.29
CA VAL A 293 27.84 -15.74 3.16
C VAL A 293 27.20 -16.38 1.93
N ILE A 294 26.24 -17.29 2.14
CA ILE A 294 25.59 -17.97 1.02
C ILE A 294 24.52 -17.07 0.38
N VAL A 295 23.89 -16.22 1.20
CA VAL A 295 22.87 -15.27 0.75
C VAL A 295 23.50 -14.11 -0.01
N GLU A 296 24.67 -13.60 0.41
CA GLU A 296 25.49 -12.63 -0.33
C GLU A 296 25.95 -13.19 -1.69
#